data_1fbb3d6afa03efabad98587f06da8487
#
_entry.id   1fbb3d6afa03efabad98587f06da8487
#
_cell.length_a   1.000
_cell.length_b   1.000
_cell.length_c   1.000
_cell.angle_alpha   90.00
_cell.angle_beta   90.00
_cell.angle_gamma   90.00
#
_symmetry.space_group_name_H-M   'P 1'
#
loop_
_entity.id
_entity.type
_entity.pdbx_description
1 polymer ?
#
loop_
_entity_poly.entity_id
_entity_poly.type
_entity_poly.pdbx_seq_one_letter_code
_entity_poly.pdbx_strand_id
1 'polypeptide(L)'
;MGRLFRLREDAVSSYPVIAIDGPAGAGKSTVARQLAKRLGFFLLDTGAIYRCLALFAEQQGIGWDQGVALAALAANLPIRFGREAEDGQVFLADLVVTGAIRTPEISLGASQVSAHPPVRGALLGLQRRLATMGPCVVEGRDIGTVVLPGALLKLFLTASSEVRAQRRFEELTRRGVTADREATRRDQEERDRRDETREAAPLRIADDAVVVDTSELALPEVLDKVESLCRQRISAEAEQSGAASSSSVVQPSEGQKR
;
A
#
# COMPACT_ATOMS: atom_id res chain seq x y z
N MET A 1 15.88 31.34 10.06
CA MET A 1 16.75 30.24 10.57
C MET A 1 15.85 29.02 10.76
N GLY A 2 15.69 28.22 9.71
CA GLY A 2 14.82 27.04 9.69
C GLY A 2 15.58 25.82 10.22
N ARG A 3 15.08 25.21 11.27
CA ARG A 3 15.56 23.92 11.75
C ARG A 3 15.19 22.85 10.70
N LEU A 4 16.19 22.31 9.99
CA LEU A 4 16.08 21.06 9.26
C LEU A 4 15.81 19.94 10.28
N PHE A 5 14.56 19.47 10.32
CA PHE A 5 14.25 18.22 10.97
C PHE A 5 14.84 17.08 10.10
N ARG A 6 16.00 16.55 10.51
CA ARG A 6 16.43 15.22 10.06
C ARG A 6 15.44 14.20 10.63
N LEU A 7 14.57 13.70 9.80
CA LEU A 7 13.77 12.54 10.14
C LEU A 7 14.72 11.35 10.35
N ARG A 8 14.64 10.71 11.50
CA ARG A 8 15.34 9.43 11.72
C ARG A 8 14.79 8.43 10.70
N GLU A 9 15.65 7.75 10.00
CA GLU A 9 15.29 6.78 8.96
C GLU A 9 14.48 5.58 9.48
N ASP A 10 14.39 5.40 10.80
CA ASP A 10 13.74 4.30 11.49
C ASP A 10 12.46 4.73 12.25
N ALA A 11 11.80 5.81 11.86
CA ALA A 11 10.58 6.23 12.54
C ALA A 11 9.46 5.21 12.29
N VAL A 12 9.34 4.23 13.20
CA VAL A 12 8.12 3.44 13.37
C VAL A 12 6.97 4.43 13.52
N SER A 13 5.92 4.29 12.71
CA SER A 13 4.73 5.13 12.82
C SER A 13 4.19 5.03 14.25
N SER A 14 3.92 6.16 14.90
CA SER A 14 3.26 6.18 16.22
C SER A 14 1.81 5.70 16.16
N TYR A 15 1.30 5.45 14.96
CA TYR A 15 -0.05 4.96 14.71
C TYR A 15 -0.02 3.52 14.19
N PRO A 16 -1.07 2.72 14.46
CA PRO A 16 -1.18 1.38 13.91
C PRO A 16 -1.26 1.41 12.39
N VAL A 17 -0.37 0.66 11.75
CA VAL A 17 -0.33 0.47 10.29
C VAL A 17 -0.58 -1.01 9.97
N ILE A 18 -1.55 -1.26 9.09
CA ILE A 18 -1.84 -2.57 8.55
C ILE A 18 -1.34 -2.62 7.10
N ALA A 19 -0.36 -3.46 6.82
CA ALA A 19 0.17 -3.68 5.49
C ALA A 19 -0.60 -4.81 4.78
N ILE A 20 -1.00 -4.59 3.53
CA ILE A 20 -1.67 -5.60 2.69
C ILE A 20 -0.92 -5.73 1.38
N ASP A 21 -0.15 -6.79 1.22
CA ASP A 21 0.58 -7.13 0.01
C ASP A 21 -0.05 -8.31 -0.73
N GLY A 22 0.43 -8.58 -1.94
CA GLY A 22 0.01 -9.72 -2.76
C GLY A 22 -0.10 -9.39 -4.24
N PRO A 23 -0.30 -10.40 -5.12
CA PRO A 23 -0.32 -10.26 -6.56
C PRO A 23 -1.53 -9.46 -7.07
N ALA A 24 -1.50 -9.11 -8.36
CA ALA A 24 -2.64 -8.45 -9.02
C ALA A 24 -3.88 -9.35 -9.00
N GLY A 25 -5.08 -8.79 -8.85
CA GLY A 25 -6.33 -9.57 -8.84
C GLY A 25 -6.64 -10.34 -7.55
N ALA A 26 -5.77 -10.34 -6.53
CA ALA A 26 -6.01 -11.01 -5.24
C ALA A 26 -7.09 -10.35 -4.36
N GLY A 27 -7.71 -9.25 -4.80
CA GLY A 27 -8.77 -8.56 -4.05
C GLY A 27 -8.29 -7.52 -3.04
N LYS A 28 -6.97 -7.21 -2.99
CA LYS A 28 -6.38 -6.29 -2.01
C LYS A 28 -7.12 -4.96 -1.89
N SER A 29 -7.36 -4.26 -3.01
CA SER A 29 -7.98 -2.92 -2.99
C SER A 29 -9.41 -2.93 -2.45
N THR A 30 -10.16 -4.01 -2.70
CA THR A 30 -11.50 -4.17 -2.16
C THR A 30 -11.45 -4.44 -0.65
N VAL A 31 -10.58 -5.36 -0.23
CA VAL A 31 -10.39 -5.72 1.18
C VAL A 31 -9.84 -4.53 1.96
N ALA A 32 -8.76 -3.90 1.47
CA ALA A 32 -8.13 -2.76 2.14
C ALA A 32 -9.10 -1.59 2.36
N ARG A 33 -9.90 -1.25 1.35
CA ARG A 33 -10.90 -0.18 1.44
C ARG A 33 -11.98 -0.48 2.48
N GLN A 34 -12.55 -1.69 2.45
CA GLN A 34 -13.60 -2.06 3.39
C GLN A 34 -13.07 -2.24 4.80
N LEU A 35 -11.87 -2.80 4.95
CA LEU A 35 -11.18 -2.93 6.23
C LEU A 35 -10.88 -1.55 6.83
N ALA A 36 -10.32 -0.63 6.06
CA ALA A 36 -10.05 0.75 6.49
C ALA A 36 -11.33 1.41 7.00
N LYS A 37 -12.44 1.28 6.26
CA LYS A 37 -13.76 1.80 6.67
C LYS A 37 -14.25 1.16 7.98
N ARG A 38 -14.14 -0.17 8.15
CA ARG A 38 -14.57 -0.88 9.36
C ARG A 38 -13.74 -0.51 10.60
N LEU A 39 -12.46 -0.21 10.41
CA LEU A 39 -11.54 0.20 11.48
C LEU A 39 -11.52 1.71 11.73
N GLY A 40 -12.12 2.53 10.89
CA GLY A 40 -11.99 3.99 10.93
C GLY A 40 -10.58 4.48 10.58
N PHE A 41 -9.84 3.73 9.76
CA PHE A 41 -8.48 4.02 9.34
C PHE A 41 -8.45 4.68 7.97
N PHE A 42 -7.39 5.44 7.70
CA PHE A 42 -7.12 5.96 6.37
C PHE A 42 -6.66 4.83 5.42
N LEU A 43 -7.09 4.87 4.16
CA LEU A 43 -6.60 3.97 3.11
C LEU A 43 -5.48 4.62 2.32
N LEU A 44 -4.32 3.98 2.23
CA LEU A 44 -3.22 4.35 1.35
C LEU A 44 -3.05 3.29 0.25
N ASP A 45 -3.57 3.58 -0.95
CA ASP A 45 -3.34 2.79 -2.17
C ASP A 45 -2.00 3.22 -2.80
N THR A 46 -0.90 2.50 -2.49
CA THR A 46 0.41 2.84 -3.08
C THR A 46 0.46 2.58 -4.58
N GLY A 47 -0.33 1.66 -5.09
CA GLY A 47 -0.50 1.45 -6.52
C GLY A 47 -1.06 2.69 -7.23
N ALA A 48 -1.87 3.51 -6.56
CA ALA A 48 -2.33 4.79 -7.10
C ALA A 48 -1.18 5.78 -7.28
N ILE A 49 -0.14 5.75 -6.43
CA ILE A 49 1.05 6.61 -6.57
C ILE A 49 1.77 6.30 -7.88
N TYR A 50 2.02 5.03 -8.16
CA TYR A 50 2.67 4.62 -9.42
C TYR A 50 1.79 4.89 -10.64
N ARG A 51 0.46 4.75 -10.51
CA ARG A 51 -0.48 5.11 -11.59
C ARG A 51 -0.52 6.62 -11.83
N CYS A 52 -0.46 7.43 -10.79
CA CYS A 52 -0.34 8.89 -10.94
C CYS A 52 0.98 9.27 -11.61
N LEU A 53 2.09 8.62 -11.25
CA LEU A 53 3.37 8.86 -11.91
C LEU A 53 3.31 8.48 -13.41
N ALA A 54 2.70 7.34 -13.76
CA ALA A 54 2.56 6.92 -15.15
C ALA A 54 1.71 7.91 -15.96
N LEU A 55 0.58 8.38 -15.42
CA LEU A 55 -0.27 9.41 -16.04
C LEU A 55 0.47 10.74 -16.18
N PHE A 56 1.19 11.15 -15.14
CA PHE A 56 1.93 12.42 -15.15
C PHE A 56 3.09 12.38 -16.15
N ALA A 57 3.80 11.26 -16.23
CA ALA A 57 4.85 11.05 -17.23
C ALA A 57 4.30 11.17 -18.67
N GLU A 58 3.16 10.54 -18.96
CA GLU A 58 2.49 10.64 -20.25
C GLU A 58 2.14 12.09 -20.59
N GLN A 59 1.57 12.84 -19.64
CA GLN A 59 1.24 14.26 -19.82
C GLN A 59 2.48 15.13 -20.08
N GLN A 60 3.65 14.72 -19.57
CA GLN A 60 4.94 15.42 -19.78
C GLN A 60 5.71 14.89 -21.00
N GLY A 61 5.17 13.94 -21.76
CA GLY A 61 5.85 13.31 -22.90
C GLY A 61 7.06 12.46 -22.52
N ILE A 62 7.11 11.95 -21.28
CA ILE A 62 8.18 11.07 -20.78
C ILE A 62 7.76 9.61 -20.94
N GLY A 63 8.56 8.82 -21.67
CA GLY A 63 8.31 7.38 -21.82
C GLY A 63 8.46 6.60 -20.51
N TRP A 64 7.66 5.55 -20.36
CA TRP A 64 7.67 4.72 -19.15
C TRP A 64 8.94 3.85 -19.00
N ASP A 65 9.81 3.83 -19.99
CA ASP A 65 11.13 3.19 -20.01
C ASP A 65 12.27 4.12 -19.54
N GLN A 66 12.01 5.43 -19.38
CA GLN A 66 13.01 6.44 -19.06
C GLN A 66 13.22 6.60 -17.54
N GLY A 67 13.78 5.57 -16.90
CA GLY A 67 13.85 5.46 -15.43
C GLY A 67 14.43 6.66 -14.71
N VAL A 68 15.46 7.33 -15.26
CA VAL A 68 16.09 8.53 -14.64
C VAL A 68 15.15 9.73 -14.71
N ALA A 69 14.52 9.98 -15.84
CA ALA A 69 13.55 11.07 -16.00
C ALA A 69 12.31 10.86 -15.14
N LEU A 70 11.82 9.60 -15.08
CA LEU A 70 10.72 9.20 -14.22
C LEU A 70 11.04 9.40 -12.73
N ALA A 71 12.27 9.10 -12.29
CA ALA A 71 12.69 9.32 -10.90
C ALA A 71 12.72 10.81 -10.53
N ALA A 72 13.19 11.67 -11.44
CA ALA A 72 13.16 13.13 -11.25
C ALA A 72 11.70 13.63 -11.13
N LEU A 73 10.79 13.12 -11.96
CA LEU A 73 9.38 13.43 -11.91
C LEU A 73 8.72 12.93 -10.60
N ALA A 74 9.07 11.71 -10.17
CA ALA A 74 8.58 11.07 -8.96
C ALA A 74 8.96 11.83 -7.68
N ALA A 75 10.15 12.42 -7.64
CA ALA A 75 10.64 13.18 -6.48
C ALA A 75 9.75 14.38 -6.12
N ASN A 76 9.03 14.95 -7.10
CA ASN A 76 8.16 16.10 -6.96
C ASN A 76 6.71 15.79 -7.39
N LEU A 77 6.30 14.52 -7.32
CA LEU A 77 4.97 14.11 -7.74
C LEU A 77 3.89 14.82 -6.90
N PRO A 78 3.04 15.68 -7.50
CA PRO A 78 2.06 16.47 -6.77
C PRO A 78 0.78 15.64 -6.50
N ILE A 79 0.92 14.53 -5.78
CA ILE A 79 -0.18 13.63 -5.44
C ILE A 79 -0.75 13.94 -4.06
N ARG A 80 -2.08 13.87 -3.95
CA ARG A 80 -2.83 13.93 -2.69
C ARG A 80 -3.93 12.88 -2.70
N PHE A 81 -4.16 12.25 -1.56
CA PHE A 81 -5.31 11.39 -1.30
C PHE A 81 -6.40 12.18 -0.60
N GLY A 82 -7.64 12.05 -1.04
CA GLY A 82 -8.80 12.66 -0.40
C GLY A 82 -9.05 12.09 0.99
N ARG A 83 -9.67 12.91 1.84
CA ARG A 83 -10.07 12.58 3.20
C ARG A 83 -11.48 13.07 3.46
N GLU A 84 -12.15 12.49 4.44
CA GLU A 84 -13.52 12.90 4.82
C GLU A 84 -14.48 12.94 3.61
N ALA A 85 -14.98 14.11 3.24
CA ALA A 85 -15.89 14.27 2.11
C ALA A 85 -15.29 13.88 0.74
N GLU A 86 -13.96 13.86 0.63
CA GLU A 86 -13.22 13.46 -0.59
C GLU A 86 -12.72 12.00 -0.52
N ASP A 87 -13.18 11.20 0.45
CA ASP A 87 -12.67 9.83 0.67
C ASP A 87 -12.73 9.00 -0.62
N GLY A 88 -11.62 8.28 -0.85
CA GLY A 88 -11.44 7.46 -2.05
C GLY A 88 -11.07 8.23 -3.32
N GLN A 89 -10.96 9.57 -3.27
CA GLN A 89 -10.46 10.37 -4.39
C GLN A 89 -8.93 10.44 -4.37
N VAL A 90 -8.36 10.51 -5.58
CA VAL A 90 -6.92 10.72 -5.80
C VAL A 90 -6.76 11.96 -6.67
N PHE A 91 -5.90 12.85 -6.23
CA PHE A 91 -5.62 14.11 -6.90
C PHE A 91 -4.19 14.12 -7.42
N LEU A 92 -4.01 14.65 -8.62
CA LEU A 92 -2.73 15.02 -9.19
C LEU A 92 -2.74 16.55 -9.38
N ALA A 93 -1.93 17.24 -8.60
CA ALA A 93 -2.12 18.67 -8.33
C ALA A 93 -3.56 18.92 -7.83
N ASP A 94 -4.32 19.79 -8.49
CA ASP A 94 -5.70 20.13 -8.11
C ASP A 94 -6.76 19.31 -8.88
N LEU A 95 -6.34 18.39 -9.76
CA LEU A 95 -7.25 17.61 -10.59
C LEU A 95 -7.58 16.25 -9.96
N VAL A 96 -8.87 15.92 -9.88
CA VAL A 96 -9.32 14.57 -9.51
C VAL A 96 -9.00 13.61 -10.64
N VAL A 97 -8.09 12.66 -10.39
CA VAL A 97 -7.63 11.68 -11.39
C VAL A 97 -8.07 10.26 -11.10
N THR A 98 -8.92 10.05 -10.12
CA THR A 98 -9.35 8.71 -9.62
C THR A 98 -9.81 7.77 -10.74
N GLY A 99 -10.55 8.28 -11.73
CA GLY A 99 -10.99 7.53 -12.90
C GLY A 99 -9.85 7.33 -13.90
N ALA A 100 -9.15 8.41 -14.24
CA ALA A 100 -8.09 8.42 -15.26
C ALA A 100 -6.94 7.45 -14.93
N ILE A 101 -6.55 7.34 -13.67
CA ILE A 101 -5.46 6.41 -13.24
C ILE A 101 -5.85 4.93 -13.22
N ARG A 102 -7.09 4.58 -13.58
CA ARG A 102 -7.58 3.18 -13.51
C ARG A 102 -7.84 2.55 -14.88
N THR A 103 -7.38 3.17 -15.94
CA THR A 103 -7.42 2.57 -17.28
C THR A 103 -6.46 1.38 -17.38
N PRO A 104 -6.69 0.44 -18.31
CA PRO A 104 -5.75 -0.65 -18.58
C PRO A 104 -4.36 -0.13 -18.95
N GLU A 105 -4.29 0.92 -19.79
CA GLU A 105 -3.06 1.54 -20.24
C GLU A 105 -2.24 2.10 -19.07
N ILE A 106 -2.83 2.96 -18.23
CA ILE A 106 -2.14 3.52 -17.05
C ILE A 106 -1.79 2.41 -16.04
N SER A 107 -2.58 1.35 -15.97
CA SER A 107 -2.25 0.18 -15.13
C SER A 107 -1.02 -0.57 -15.64
N LEU A 108 -0.82 -0.65 -16.96
CA LEU A 108 0.39 -1.16 -17.59
C LEU A 108 1.58 -0.22 -17.32
N GLY A 109 1.40 1.09 -17.57
CA GLY A 109 2.41 2.10 -17.28
C GLY A 109 2.88 2.07 -15.82
N ALA A 110 1.95 1.94 -14.87
CA ALA A 110 2.29 1.80 -13.45
C ALA A 110 3.17 0.58 -13.16
N SER A 111 2.92 -0.55 -13.83
CA SER A 111 3.76 -1.74 -13.71
C SER A 111 5.16 -1.51 -14.29
N GLN A 112 5.27 -0.80 -15.42
CA GLN A 112 6.55 -0.47 -16.04
C GLN A 112 7.34 0.54 -15.21
N VAL A 113 6.77 1.68 -14.83
CA VAL A 113 7.49 2.69 -14.03
C VAL A 113 7.90 2.15 -12.65
N SER A 114 7.13 1.24 -12.07
CA SER A 114 7.46 0.62 -10.77
C SER A 114 8.62 -0.39 -10.84
N ALA A 115 9.03 -0.83 -12.03
CA ALA A 115 10.16 -1.72 -12.22
C ALA A 115 11.51 -1.00 -12.09
N HIS A 116 11.55 0.34 -12.25
CA HIS A 116 12.78 1.12 -12.19
C HIS A 116 13.24 1.35 -10.74
N PRO A 117 14.42 0.86 -10.31
CA PRO A 117 14.94 1.10 -8.97
C PRO A 117 15.02 2.59 -8.57
N PRO A 118 15.46 3.53 -9.44
CA PRO A 118 15.48 4.95 -9.10
C PRO A 118 14.10 5.55 -8.80
N VAL A 119 13.04 5.12 -9.51
CA VAL A 119 11.66 5.54 -9.26
C VAL A 119 11.19 5.08 -7.88
N ARG A 120 11.47 3.83 -7.53
CA ARG A 120 11.11 3.27 -6.22
C ARG A 120 11.80 4.02 -5.09
N GLY A 121 13.10 4.30 -5.26
CA GLY A 121 13.86 5.11 -4.29
C GLY A 121 13.26 6.50 -4.10
N ALA A 122 12.90 7.19 -5.18
CA ALA A 122 12.30 8.52 -5.13
C ALA A 122 10.93 8.52 -4.42
N LEU A 123 10.11 7.48 -4.60
CA LEU A 123 8.77 7.39 -4.01
C LEU A 123 8.73 6.83 -2.58
N LEU A 124 9.79 6.17 -2.11
CA LEU A 124 9.81 5.51 -0.80
C LEU A 124 9.53 6.49 0.35
N GLY A 125 10.21 7.65 0.33
CA GLY A 125 9.99 8.69 1.33
C GLY A 125 8.57 9.25 1.32
N LEU A 126 7.95 9.41 0.14
CA LEU A 126 6.57 9.85 0.02
C LEU A 126 5.60 8.83 0.64
N GLN A 127 5.75 7.55 0.32
CA GLN A 127 4.90 6.48 0.85
C GLN A 127 4.98 6.42 2.39
N ARG A 128 6.18 6.47 2.94
CA ARG A 128 6.41 6.49 4.39
C ARG A 128 5.76 7.71 5.07
N ARG A 129 5.97 8.92 4.53
CA ARG A 129 5.32 10.13 5.06
C ARG A 129 3.79 10.03 5.05
N LEU A 130 3.21 9.52 3.97
CA LEU A 130 1.75 9.35 3.90
C LEU A 130 1.23 8.36 4.95
N ALA A 131 1.96 7.30 5.23
CA ALA A 131 1.60 6.30 6.24
C ALA A 131 1.74 6.79 7.69
N THR A 132 2.45 7.89 7.95
CA THR A 132 2.58 8.48 9.30
C THR A 132 1.52 9.52 9.63
N MET A 133 0.56 9.78 8.75
CA MET A 133 -0.46 10.82 8.94
C MET A 133 -1.62 10.38 9.85
N GLY A 134 -1.65 9.15 10.33
CA GLY A 134 -2.66 8.57 11.22
C GLY A 134 -2.76 7.06 11.06
N PRO A 135 -3.67 6.41 11.81
CA PRO A 135 -3.92 4.98 11.64
C PRO A 135 -4.30 4.66 10.19
N CYS A 136 -3.63 3.68 9.56
CA CYS A 136 -3.86 3.43 8.15
C CYS A 136 -3.78 1.95 7.75
N VAL A 137 -4.53 1.63 6.70
CA VAL A 137 -4.37 0.40 5.91
C VAL A 137 -3.62 0.78 4.63
N VAL A 138 -2.49 0.15 4.41
CA VAL A 138 -1.61 0.43 3.26
C VAL A 138 -1.60 -0.80 2.35
N GLU A 139 -1.99 -0.63 1.10
CA GLU A 139 -1.95 -1.73 0.11
C GLU A 139 -0.84 -1.55 -0.92
N GLY A 140 -0.21 -2.67 -1.32
CA GLY A 140 0.84 -2.65 -2.33
C GLY A 140 1.34 -4.01 -2.77
N ARG A 141 2.69 -4.13 -2.90
CA ARG A 141 3.42 -5.33 -3.29
C ARG A 141 4.59 -5.64 -2.35
N ASP A 142 5.09 -4.62 -1.69
CA ASP A 142 6.31 -4.64 -0.88
C ASP A 142 6.16 -3.76 0.37
N ILE A 143 4.92 -3.58 0.83
CA ILE A 143 4.65 -2.74 1.99
C ILE A 143 5.28 -3.34 3.23
N GLY A 144 5.00 -4.61 3.52
CA GLY A 144 5.51 -5.30 4.70
C GLY A 144 6.98 -5.68 4.63
N THR A 145 7.59 -5.69 3.42
CA THR A 145 9.00 -6.07 3.24
C THR A 145 9.94 -4.88 3.13
N VAL A 146 9.50 -3.76 2.50
CA VAL A 146 10.38 -2.63 2.15
C VAL A 146 9.84 -1.30 2.62
N VAL A 147 8.57 -0.99 2.34
CA VAL A 147 8.03 0.36 2.63
C VAL A 147 7.86 0.56 4.12
N LEU A 148 7.20 -0.37 4.80
CA LEU A 148 6.85 -0.32 6.21
C LEU A 148 7.14 -1.68 6.89
N PRO A 149 8.41 -2.09 6.99
CA PRO A 149 8.78 -3.38 7.58
C PRO A 149 8.41 -3.49 9.07
N GLY A 150 8.15 -2.36 9.74
CA GLY A 150 7.64 -2.29 11.10
C GLY A 150 6.12 -2.15 11.20
N ALA A 151 5.35 -2.49 10.17
CA ALA A 151 3.88 -2.45 10.24
C ALA A 151 3.35 -3.39 11.33
N LEU A 152 2.35 -2.93 12.08
CA LEU A 152 1.73 -3.64 13.20
C LEU A 152 1.22 -5.03 12.81
N LEU A 153 0.61 -5.13 11.63
CA LEU A 153 0.18 -6.39 11.04
C LEU A 153 0.50 -6.38 9.54
N LYS A 154 1.05 -7.48 9.07
CA LYS A 154 1.31 -7.71 7.65
C LYS A 154 0.42 -8.84 7.15
N LEU A 155 -0.35 -8.55 6.13
CA LEU A 155 -1.22 -9.50 5.45
C LEU A 155 -0.73 -9.70 4.02
N PHE A 156 -0.65 -10.94 3.59
CA PHE A 156 -0.38 -11.28 2.19
C PHE A 156 -1.61 -11.96 1.60
N LEU A 157 -2.37 -11.20 0.80
CA LEU A 157 -3.54 -11.73 0.13
C LEU A 157 -3.14 -12.40 -1.18
N THR A 158 -3.58 -13.63 -1.37
CA THR A 158 -3.37 -14.39 -2.60
C THR A 158 -4.66 -15.04 -3.09
N ALA A 159 -4.65 -15.53 -4.31
CA ALA A 159 -5.64 -16.42 -4.91
C ALA A 159 -5.01 -17.14 -6.10
N SER A 160 -5.60 -18.23 -6.57
CA SER A 160 -5.13 -18.94 -7.77
C SER A 160 -5.10 -18.01 -8.99
N SER A 161 -4.24 -18.28 -9.96
CA SER A 161 -4.11 -17.45 -11.17
C SER A 161 -5.43 -17.38 -11.95
N GLU A 162 -6.17 -18.48 -11.97
CA GLU A 162 -7.48 -18.56 -12.62
C GLU A 162 -8.50 -17.64 -11.97
N VAL A 163 -8.60 -17.69 -10.65
CA VAL A 163 -9.53 -16.85 -9.88
C VAL A 163 -9.18 -15.38 -10.05
N ARG A 164 -7.90 -15.03 -10.01
CA ARG A 164 -7.44 -13.65 -10.19
C ARG A 164 -7.72 -13.12 -11.61
N ALA A 165 -7.46 -13.94 -12.63
CA ALA A 165 -7.77 -13.60 -14.02
C ALA A 165 -9.28 -13.43 -14.23
N GLN A 166 -10.10 -14.31 -13.69
CA GLN A 166 -11.56 -14.21 -13.74
C GLN A 166 -12.05 -12.90 -13.10
N ARG A 167 -11.58 -12.58 -11.89
CA ARG A 167 -11.94 -11.32 -11.18
C ARG A 167 -11.55 -10.08 -12.01
N ARG A 168 -10.39 -10.11 -12.65
CA ARG A 168 -9.92 -8.99 -13.49
C ARG A 168 -10.76 -8.86 -14.75
N PHE A 169 -11.09 -9.96 -15.42
CA PHE A 169 -11.97 -9.96 -16.57
C PHE A 169 -13.35 -9.36 -16.23
N GLU A 170 -13.96 -9.79 -15.12
CA GLU A 170 -15.23 -9.25 -14.65
C GLU A 170 -15.16 -7.75 -14.28
N GLU A 171 -14.04 -7.32 -13.71
CA GLU A 171 -13.80 -5.90 -13.42
C GLU A 171 -13.77 -5.07 -14.70
N LEU A 172 -13.04 -5.52 -15.72
CA LEU A 172 -12.96 -4.82 -17.02
C LEU A 172 -14.34 -4.77 -17.69
N THR A 173 -15.06 -5.89 -17.72
CA THR A 173 -16.42 -5.98 -18.29
C THR A 173 -17.39 -5.01 -17.59
N ARG A 174 -17.39 -4.96 -16.25
CA ARG A 174 -18.22 -4.02 -15.48
C ARG A 174 -17.90 -2.54 -15.77
N ARG A 175 -16.70 -2.25 -16.21
CA ARG A 175 -16.27 -0.90 -16.61
C ARG A 175 -16.57 -0.60 -18.08
N GLY A 176 -17.20 -1.52 -18.82
CA GLY A 176 -17.49 -1.36 -20.23
C GLY A 176 -16.26 -1.48 -21.15
N VAL A 177 -15.14 -2.02 -20.63
CA VAL A 177 -13.94 -2.30 -21.43
C VAL A 177 -14.14 -3.64 -22.12
N THR A 178 -14.01 -3.67 -23.45
CA THR A 178 -13.96 -4.93 -24.19
C THR A 178 -12.69 -5.67 -23.80
N ALA A 179 -12.84 -6.83 -23.19
CA ALA A 179 -11.74 -7.65 -22.73
C ALA A 179 -11.87 -9.07 -23.28
N ASP A 180 -10.76 -9.67 -23.66
CA ASP A 180 -10.63 -11.09 -23.92
C ASP A 180 -10.10 -11.79 -22.68
N ARG A 181 -10.71 -12.91 -22.31
CA ARG A 181 -10.38 -13.61 -21.05
C ARG A 181 -8.95 -14.15 -21.05
N GLU A 182 -8.54 -14.74 -22.19
CA GLU A 182 -7.21 -15.33 -22.29
C GLU A 182 -6.11 -14.25 -22.38
N ALA A 183 -6.38 -13.15 -23.09
CA ALA A 183 -5.48 -11.99 -23.09
C ALA A 183 -5.36 -11.40 -21.68
N THR A 184 -6.46 -11.26 -20.95
CA THR A 184 -6.47 -10.76 -19.56
C THR A 184 -5.64 -11.64 -18.64
N ARG A 185 -5.71 -12.97 -18.81
CA ARG A 185 -4.90 -13.94 -18.05
C ARG A 185 -3.42 -13.76 -18.35
N ARG A 186 -3.02 -13.71 -19.63
CA ARG A 186 -1.62 -13.51 -20.04
C ARG A 186 -1.04 -12.20 -19.51
N ASP A 187 -1.80 -11.10 -19.63
CA ASP A 187 -1.37 -9.78 -19.14
C ASP A 187 -1.13 -9.79 -17.63
N GLN A 188 -1.96 -10.54 -16.91
CA GLN A 188 -1.84 -10.64 -15.47
C GLN A 188 -0.64 -11.51 -15.06
N GLU A 189 -0.40 -12.62 -15.71
CA GLU A 189 0.77 -13.48 -15.49
C GLU A 189 2.07 -12.72 -15.79
N GLU A 190 2.11 -11.97 -16.88
CA GLU A 190 3.27 -11.13 -17.22
C GLU A 190 3.51 -10.02 -16.18
N ARG A 191 2.44 -9.45 -15.65
CA ARG A 191 2.53 -8.47 -14.57
C ARG A 191 3.06 -9.08 -13.29
N ASP A 192 2.53 -10.24 -12.89
CA ASP A 192 2.98 -10.94 -11.70
C ASP A 192 4.47 -11.33 -11.82
N ARG A 193 4.87 -11.85 -12.99
CA ARG A 193 6.27 -12.15 -13.29
C ARG A 193 7.16 -10.91 -13.12
N ARG A 194 6.75 -9.73 -13.62
CA ARG A 194 7.50 -8.47 -13.44
C ARG A 194 7.57 -8.07 -11.98
N ASP A 195 6.46 -8.16 -11.24
CA ASP A 195 6.41 -7.82 -9.81
C ASP A 195 7.32 -8.75 -8.97
N GLU A 196 7.42 -10.04 -9.31
CA GLU A 196 8.23 -11.04 -8.60
C GLU A 196 9.72 -11.00 -8.97
N THR A 197 10.05 -10.67 -10.23
CA THR A 197 11.42 -10.73 -10.74
C THR A 197 12.14 -9.39 -10.80
N ARG A 198 11.46 -8.28 -10.50
CA ARG A 198 12.09 -6.97 -10.51
C ARG A 198 13.26 -6.91 -9.52
N GLU A 199 14.32 -6.19 -9.90
CA GLU A 199 15.55 -6.06 -9.13
C GLU A 199 15.32 -5.42 -7.74
N ALA A 200 14.53 -4.35 -7.71
CA ALA A 200 14.25 -3.60 -6.47
C ALA A 200 12.89 -3.98 -5.89
N ALA A 201 12.89 -4.38 -4.62
CA ALA A 201 11.69 -4.68 -3.84
C ALA A 201 10.71 -5.64 -4.54
N PRO A 202 11.16 -6.86 -4.92
CA PRO A 202 10.29 -7.87 -5.55
C PRO A 202 9.09 -8.20 -4.67
N LEU A 203 7.99 -8.61 -5.29
CA LEU A 203 6.84 -9.14 -4.57
C LEU A 203 7.25 -10.40 -3.80
N ARG A 204 7.26 -10.32 -2.48
CA ARG A 204 7.60 -11.43 -1.57
C ARG A 204 6.72 -11.37 -0.34
N ILE A 205 6.50 -12.54 0.26
CA ILE A 205 5.85 -12.65 1.55
C ILE A 205 6.85 -12.20 2.62
N ALA A 206 6.47 -11.26 3.48
CA ALA A 206 7.30 -10.91 4.64
C ALA A 206 7.29 -12.08 5.65
N ASP A 207 8.39 -12.30 6.37
CA ASP A 207 8.56 -13.45 7.26
C ASP A 207 7.50 -13.53 8.36
N ASP A 208 7.00 -12.38 8.81
CA ASP A 208 5.97 -12.23 9.83
C ASP A 208 4.57 -11.95 9.25
N ALA A 209 4.38 -12.13 7.93
CA ALA A 209 3.08 -11.90 7.30
C ALA A 209 2.12 -13.09 7.46
N VAL A 210 0.86 -12.77 7.74
CA VAL A 210 -0.22 -13.76 7.68
C VAL A 210 -0.71 -13.89 6.24
N VAL A 211 -0.60 -15.09 5.67
CA VAL A 211 -1.08 -15.39 4.33
C VAL A 211 -2.58 -15.69 4.38
N VAL A 212 -3.33 -15.02 3.50
CA VAL A 212 -4.77 -15.22 3.35
C VAL A 212 -5.06 -15.59 1.90
N ASP A 213 -5.28 -16.87 1.64
CA ASP A 213 -5.78 -17.33 0.34
C ASP A 213 -7.27 -17.01 0.24
N THR A 214 -7.63 -16.29 -0.81
CA THR A 214 -8.99 -15.85 -1.09
C THR A 214 -9.64 -16.59 -2.26
N SER A 215 -9.05 -17.69 -2.71
CA SER A 215 -9.51 -18.43 -3.90
C SER A 215 -10.94 -18.91 -3.76
N GLU A 216 -11.29 -19.46 -2.59
CA GLU A 216 -12.58 -20.09 -2.31
C GLU A 216 -13.44 -19.29 -1.31
N LEU A 217 -12.94 -18.12 -0.85
CA LEU A 217 -13.63 -17.31 0.13
C LEU A 217 -14.48 -16.22 -0.53
N ALA A 218 -15.69 -16.04 -0.06
CA ALA A 218 -16.49 -14.88 -0.37
C ALA A 218 -15.92 -13.63 0.31
N LEU A 219 -16.15 -12.46 -0.27
CA LEU A 219 -15.61 -11.20 0.26
C LEU A 219 -15.96 -10.94 1.74
N PRO A 220 -17.19 -11.21 2.23
CA PRO A 220 -17.50 -11.06 3.66
C PRO A 220 -16.63 -11.94 4.56
N GLU A 221 -16.37 -13.19 4.18
CA GLU A 221 -15.54 -14.13 4.95
C GLU A 221 -14.09 -13.67 5.02
N VAL A 222 -13.54 -13.17 3.89
CA VAL A 222 -12.20 -12.57 3.88
C VAL A 222 -12.14 -11.37 4.82
N LEU A 223 -13.14 -10.49 4.77
CA LEU A 223 -13.17 -9.29 5.61
C LEU A 223 -13.28 -9.62 7.09
N ASP A 224 -14.13 -10.55 7.46
CA ASP A 224 -14.30 -10.95 8.87
C ASP A 224 -13.01 -11.58 9.42
N LYS A 225 -12.34 -12.41 8.60
CA LYS A 225 -11.04 -12.99 8.95
C LYS A 225 -9.96 -11.92 9.15
N VAL A 226 -9.79 -11.00 8.17
CA VAL A 226 -8.73 -9.98 8.27
C VAL A 226 -9.04 -8.95 9.36
N GLU A 227 -10.31 -8.58 9.57
CA GLU A 227 -10.70 -7.68 10.65
C GLU A 227 -10.43 -8.30 12.03
N SER A 228 -10.73 -9.59 12.22
CA SER A 228 -10.43 -10.30 13.47
C SER A 228 -8.93 -10.28 13.77
N LEU A 229 -8.08 -10.58 12.77
CA LEU A 229 -6.62 -10.50 12.90
C LEU A 229 -6.14 -9.09 13.29
N CYS A 230 -6.71 -8.07 12.66
CA CYS A 230 -6.35 -6.68 12.96
C CYS A 230 -6.73 -6.29 14.40
N ARG A 231 -7.95 -6.59 14.83
CA ARG A 231 -8.42 -6.25 16.18
C ARG A 231 -7.62 -6.97 17.25
N GLN A 232 -7.30 -8.25 17.07
CA GLN A 232 -6.44 -9.01 17.98
C GLN A 232 -5.04 -8.37 18.10
N ARG A 233 -4.45 -7.97 16.98
CA ARG A 233 -3.10 -7.38 17.00
C ARG A 233 -3.10 -5.98 17.62
N ILE A 234 -4.10 -5.15 17.33
CA ILE A 234 -4.25 -3.82 17.92
C ILE A 234 -4.44 -3.92 19.45
N SER A 235 -5.26 -4.86 19.94
CA SER A 235 -5.46 -5.07 21.38
C SER A 235 -4.19 -5.53 22.08
N ALA A 236 -3.46 -6.47 21.49
CA ALA A 236 -2.19 -6.95 22.05
C ALA A 236 -1.14 -5.83 22.15
N GLU A 237 -1.05 -4.96 21.14
CA GLU A 237 -0.12 -3.81 21.18
C GLU A 237 -0.50 -2.79 22.26
N ALA A 238 -1.80 -2.52 22.43
CA ALA A 238 -2.29 -1.62 23.47
C ALA A 238 -1.97 -2.15 24.88
N GLU A 239 -2.13 -3.44 25.12
CA GLU A 239 -1.80 -4.08 26.40
C GLU A 239 -0.29 -4.00 26.70
N GLN A 240 0.57 -4.26 25.71
CA GLN A 240 2.03 -4.16 25.86
C GLN A 240 2.48 -2.73 26.16
N SER A 241 1.88 -1.74 25.48
CA SER A 241 2.19 -0.33 25.68
C SER A 241 1.71 0.18 27.05
N GLY A 242 0.55 -0.29 27.52
CA GLY A 242 0.01 0.02 28.85
C GLY A 242 0.83 -0.58 29.99
N ALA A 243 1.34 -1.80 29.81
CA ALA A 243 2.20 -2.47 30.78
C ALA A 243 3.59 -1.79 30.93
N ALA A 244 4.14 -1.28 29.82
CA ALA A 244 5.42 -0.57 29.82
C ALA A 244 5.35 0.78 30.54
N SER A 245 4.22 1.49 30.48
CA SER A 245 4.04 2.77 31.17
C SER A 245 3.81 2.63 32.67
N SER A 246 3.31 1.50 33.16
CA SER A 246 3.09 1.24 34.60
C SER A 246 4.36 0.81 35.35
N SER A 247 5.41 0.37 34.66
CA SER A 247 6.66 -0.08 35.27
C SER A 247 7.66 1.04 35.59
N SER A 248 7.41 2.26 35.18
CA SER A 248 8.32 3.41 35.36
C SER A 248 8.00 4.34 36.53
N VAL A 249 7.15 3.93 37.48
CA VAL A 249 6.96 4.67 38.72
C VAL A 249 8.15 4.44 39.65
N VAL A 250 9.08 5.38 39.60
CA VAL A 250 10.26 5.50 40.44
C VAL A 250 9.83 5.49 41.91
N GLN A 251 10.43 4.59 42.70
CA GLN A 251 10.38 4.62 44.17
C GLN A 251 10.95 5.96 44.66
N PRO A 252 10.29 6.66 45.63
CA PRO A 252 10.90 7.81 46.25
C PRO A 252 12.07 7.36 47.13
N SER A 253 13.25 7.92 46.86
CA SER A 253 14.42 7.76 47.73
C SER A 253 14.12 8.32 49.10
N GLU A 254 14.05 7.44 50.13
CA GLU A 254 14.05 7.83 51.53
C GLU A 254 15.32 8.62 51.84
N GLY A 255 15.11 9.86 52.23
CA GLY A 255 16.16 10.75 52.69
C GLY A 255 16.77 10.25 53.95
N GLN A 256 18.08 9.97 53.97
CA GLN A 256 18.85 9.87 55.16
C GLN A 256 18.99 11.25 55.85
N LYS A 257 18.34 11.37 56.98
CA LYS A 257 18.67 12.43 58.00
C LYS A 257 20.00 12.09 58.64
N ARG A 258 20.95 12.97 58.53
CA ARG A 258 21.88 13.33 59.64
C ARG A 258 22.38 14.79 59.43
#